data_12ba14350ec7f08ca944b1c437a4412d
#
_entry.id   12ba14350ec7f08ca944b1c437a4412d
#
_cell.length_a   1.000
_cell.length_b   1.000
_cell.length_c   1.000
_cell.angle_alpha   90.00
_cell.angle_beta   90.00
_cell.angle_gamma   90.00
#
_symmetry.space_group_name_H-M   'P 1'
#
loop_
_entity.id
_entity.type
_entity.pdbx_description
1 polymer ?
#
loop_
_entity_poly.entity_id
_entity_poly.type
_entity_poly.pdbx_seq_one_letter_code
_entity_poly.pdbx_strand_id
1 'polypeptide(L)'
;IDRVASKERMAVEFGATDFILAEGDDFDSIKAVNETSTSGVDHAFEVVGSTKLLADAISMVRPGGNICAVGVPDLTATVTYPFQALHQNKNLLGIRAGGGKPRSDFPLLADLYLKGSLKLDELVSNTAGLDGLQGAFDALKSGAEARTVLLPHG
;
A
#
# COMPACT_ATOMS: atom_id res chain seq x y z
N ILE A 1 2.03 -0.22 -7.73
CA ILE A 1 2.38 -1.58 -8.19
C ILE A 1 1.48 -2.57 -7.51
N ASP A 2 0.85 -3.49 -8.23
CA ASP A 2 0.04 -4.58 -7.67
C ASP A 2 0.17 -5.85 -8.53
N ARG A 3 -0.11 -7.02 -7.96
CA ARG A 3 -0.12 -8.31 -8.67
C ARG A 3 -1.46 -8.63 -9.33
N VAL A 4 -2.49 -7.86 -9.03
CA VAL A 4 -3.87 -8.12 -9.45
C VAL A 4 -4.31 -7.07 -10.46
N ALA A 5 -4.37 -7.44 -11.74
CA ALA A 5 -4.70 -6.53 -12.85
C ALA A 5 -6.05 -5.81 -12.67
N SER A 6 -7.06 -6.48 -12.08
CA SER A 6 -8.38 -5.89 -11.88
C SER A 6 -8.38 -4.67 -10.94
N LYS A 7 -7.31 -4.46 -10.16
CA LYS A 7 -7.16 -3.30 -9.28
C LYS A 7 -6.73 -2.02 -10.00
N GLU A 8 -6.31 -2.10 -11.25
CA GLU A 8 -5.91 -0.93 -12.04
C GLU A 8 -7.01 0.14 -12.06
N ARG A 9 -8.24 -0.26 -12.39
CA ARG A 9 -9.38 0.68 -12.44
C ARG A 9 -9.57 1.40 -11.10
N MET A 10 -9.51 0.67 -9.99
CA MET A 10 -9.64 1.26 -8.66
C MET A 10 -8.47 2.20 -8.36
N ALA A 11 -7.23 1.81 -8.68
CA ALA A 11 -6.06 2.65 -8.46
C ALA A 11 -6.20 4.00 -9.19
N VAL A 12 -6.61 3.99 -10.47
CA VAL A 12 -6.86 5.20 -11.25
C VAL A 12 -8.00 6.03 -10.66
N GLU A 13 -9.08 5.40 -10.21
CA GLU A 13 -10.20 6.08 -9.55
C GLU A 13 -9.77 6.80 -8.26
N PHE A 14 -8.80 6.23 -7.54
CA PHE A 14 -8.20 6.83 -6.35
C PHE A 14 -7.03 7.79 -6.66
N GLY A 15 -6.80 8.11 -7.92
CA GLY A 15 -5.88 9.16 -8.36
C GLY A 15 -4.50 8.67 -8.79
N ALA A 16 -4.29 7.38 -9.00
CA ALA A 16 -3.06 6.89 -9.61
C ALA A 16 -2.96 7.37 -11.06
N THR A 17 -1.79 7.89 -11.43
CA THR A 17 -1.47 8.26 -12.81
C THR A 17 -0.99 7.07 -13.63
N ASP A 18 -0.34 6.14 -12.95
CA ASP A 18 0.27 4.95 -13.54
C ASP A 18 -0.05 3.72 -12.71
N PHE A 19 -0.20 2.58 -13.38
CA PHE A 19 -0.37 1.29 -12.74
C PHE A 19 0.66 0.30 -13.29
N ILE A 20 1.44 -0.30 -12.43
CA ILE A 20 2.43 -1.30 -12.79
C ILE A 20 1.94 -2.66 -12.33
N LEU A 21 1.65 -3.55 -13.27
CA LEU A 21 1.27 -4.93 -12.97
C LEU A 21 2.53 -5.77 -12.74
N ALA A 22 2.68 -6.32 -11.54
CA ALA A 22 3.79 -7.19 -11.17
C ALA A 22 3.46 -8.64 -11.56
N GLU A 23 3.84 -9.05 -12.77
CA GLU A 23 3.61 -10.39 -13.30
C GLU A 23 4.81 -11.32 -13.06
N GLY A 24 4.53 -12.53 -12.58
CA GLY A 24 5.55 -13.55 -12.36
C GLY A 24 6.37 -13.35 -11.08
N ASP A 25 7.17 -14.34 -10.76
CA ASP A 25 7.98 -14.34 -9.53
C ASP A 25 9.31 -13.57 -9.70
N ASP A 26 9.77 -13.42 -10.95
CA ASP A 26 11.02 -12.72 -11.30
C ASP A 26 10.78 -11.23 -11.66
N PHE A 27 9.62 -10.67 -11.30
CA PHE A 27 9.30 -9.28 -11.63
C PHE A 27 10.28 -8.30 -10.98
N ASP A 28 10.92 -7.47 -11.81
CA ASP A 28 11.86 -6.43 -11.38
C ASP A 28 11.11 -5.10 -11.17
N SER A 29 10.67 -4.89 -9.95
CA SER A 29 9.94 -3.71 -9.52
C SER A 29 10.77 -2.44 -9.61
N ILE A 30 12.09 -2.52 -9.37
CA ILE A 30 13.01 -1.37 -9.44
C ILE A 30 13.13 -0.89 -10.89
N LYS A 31 13.34 -1.84 -11.82
CA LYS A 31 13.40 -1.53 -13.23
C LYS A 31 12.10 -0.88 -13.73
N ALA A 32 10.96 -1.48 -13.40
CA ALA A 32 9.65 -1.00 -13.83
C ALA A 32 9.37 0.45 -13.33
N VAL A 33 9.73 0.77 -12.08
CA VAL A 33 9.61 2.15 -11.56
C VAL A 33 10.56 3.09 -12.26
N ASN A 34 11.81 2.68 -12.55
CA ASN A 34 12.78 3.54 -13.23
C ASN A 34 12.41 3.82 -14.70
N GLU A 35 11.58 2.98 -15.32
CA GLU A 35 11.02 3.24 -16.65
C GLU A 35 9.96 4.34 -16.65
N THR A 36 9.25 4.52 -15.53
CA THR A 36 8.24 5.58 -15.34
C THR A 36 8.82 6.85 -14.71
N SER A 37 9.93 6.73 -13.98
CA SER A 37 10.58 7.84 -13.27
C SER A 37 12.08 7.82 -13.45
N THR A 38 12.61 8.75 -14.24
CA THR A 38 14.04 8.81 -14.60
C THR A 38 15.00 9.04 -13.42
N SER A 39 14.51 9.56 -12.31
CA SER A 39 15.34 9.90 -11.12
C SER A 39 14.98 9.13 -9.87
N GLY A 40 14.03 8.19 -9.97
CA GLY A 40 13.37 7.56 -8.83
C GLY A 40 12.19 8.38 -8.31
N VAL A 41 11.44 7.81 -7.39
CA VAL A 41 10.24 8.43 -6.81
C VAL A 41 10.56 9.27 -5.57
N ASP A 42 9.74 10.28 -5.27
CA ASP A 42 9.89 11.11 -4.06
C ASP A 42 9.59 10.31 -2.79
N HIS A 43 8.55 9.47 -2.86
CA HIS A 43 8.06 8.69 -1.73
C HIS A 43 7.73 7.27 -2.18
N ALA A 44 8.11 6.28 -1.38
CA ALA A 44 7.70 4.90 -1.55
C ALA A 44 7.02 4.39 -0.29
N PHE A 45 5.86 3.75 -0.43
CA PHE A 45 5.09 3.16 0.68
C PHE A 45 5.09 1.64 0.52
N GLU A 46 5.74 0.95 1.44
CA GLU A 46 5.64 -0.51 1.54
C GLU A 46 4.48 -0.85 2.51
N VAL A 47 3.43 -1.47 2.00
CA VAL A 47 2.18 -1.72 2.73
C VAL A 47 1.80 -3.20 2.82
N VAL A 48 2.64 -4.08 2.28
CA VAL A 48 2.42 -5.54 2.26
C VAL A 48 3.01 -6.22 3.48
N GLY A 49 4.13 -5.70 4.01
CA GLY A 49 4.94 -6.33 5.04
C GLY A 49 6.00 -7.27 4.45
N SER A 50 6.48 -7.01 3.25
CA SER A 50 7.53 -7.79 2.60
C SER A 50 8.89 -7.14 2.75
N THR A 51 9.84 -7.87 3.35
CA THR A 51 11.22 -7.40 3.51
C THR A 51 11.92 -7.17 2.18
N LYS A 52 11.60 -7.99 1.17
CA LYS A 52 12.09 -7.79 -0.20
C LYS A 52 11.56 -6.49 -0.81
N LEU A 53 10.24 -6.27 -0.73
CA LEU A 53 9.63 -5.06 -1.29
C LEU A 53 10.11 -3.79 -0.57
N LEU A 54 10.40 -3.86 0.72
CA LEU A 54 11.01 -2.75 1.45
C LEU A 54 12.43 -2.45 0.96
N ALA A 55 13.24 -3.46 0.71
CA ALA A 55 14.58 -3.30 0.13
C ALA A 55 14.51 -2.70 -1.28
N ASP A 56 13.56 -3.17 -2.11
CA ASP A 56 13.30 -2.62 -3.44
C ASP A 56 12.86 -1.15 -3.35
N ALA A 57 11.95 -0.82 -2.44
CA ALA A 57 11.47 0.56 -2.21
C ALA A 57 12.62 1.52 -1.86
N ILE A 58 13.60 1.08 -1.03
CA ILE A 58 14.79 1.86 -0.71
C ILE A 58 15.59 2.20 -1.99
N SER A 59 15.64 1.28 -2.94
CA SER A 59 16.35 1.46 -4.20
C SER A 59 15.60 2.36 -5.19
N MET A 60 14.26 2.34 -5.17
CA MET A 60 13.41 3.12 -6.08
C MET A 60 13.34 4.61 -5.74
N VAL A 61 13.55 4.96 -4.48
CA VAL A 61 13.44 6.36 -4.03
C VAL A 61 14.66 7.16 -4.46
N ARG A 62 14.44 8.38 -4.97
CA ARG A 62 15.51 9.29 -5.33
C ARG A 62 16.32 9.79 -4.12
N PRO A 63 17.50 10.35 -4.32
CA PRO A 63 18.22 11.03 -3.23
C PRO A 63 17.35 12.08 -2.53
N GLY A 64 17.38 12.10 -1.20
CA GLY A 64 16.59 12.99 -0.36
C GLY A 64 15.11 12.60 -0.19
N GLY A 65 14.65 11.50 -0.79
CA GLY A 65 13.27 11.05 -0.68
C GLY A 65 12.99 10.18 0.55
N ASN A 66 11.75 9.71 0.69
CA ASN A 66 11.28 9.02 1.87
C ASN A 66 10.76 7.61 1.54
N ILE A 67 11.08 6.66 2.37
CA ILE A 67 10.56 5.30 2.34
C ILE A 67 9.71 5.09 3.60
N CYS A 68 8.44 4.74 3.42
CA CYS A 68 7.48 4.52 4.50
C CYS A 68 7.18 3.02 4.64
N ALA A 69 7.71 2.41 5.70
CA ALA A 69 7.42 1.02 6.05
C ALA A 69 6.13 0.98 6.89
N VAL A 70 5.02 0.64 6.25
CA VAL A 70 3.66 0.56 6.84
C VAL A 70 3.25 -0.88 7.07
N GLY A 71 3.59 -1.76 6.13
CA GLY A 71 3.31 -3.20 6.21
C GLY A 71 4.00 -3.84 7.41
N VAL A 72 3.38 -4.86 7.98
CA VAL A 72 3.91 -5.55 9.16
C VAL A 72 4.39 -6.94 8.75
N PRO A 73 5.70 -7.15 8.62
CA PRO A 73 6.29 -8.47 8.37
C PRO A 73 6.25 -9.33 9.64
N ASP A 74 6.78 -10.55 9.54
CA ASP A 74 7.07 -11.36 10.73
C ASP A 74 7.96 -10.57 11.71
N LEU A 75 7.72 -10.72 13.03
CA LEU A 75 8.41 -9.95 14.07
C LEU A 75 9.92 -10.21 14.14
N THR A 76 10.36 -11.34 13.58
CA THR A 76 11.77 -11.73 13.50
C THR A 76 12.41 -11.41 12.15
N ALA A 77 11.62 -10.88 11.22
CA ALA A 77 12.11 -10.58 9.88
C ALA A 77 13.19 -9.50 9.87
N THR A 78 14.17 -9.68 9.03
CA THR A 78 15.25 -8.73 8.80
C THR A 78 15.24 -8.24 7.37
N VAL A 79 15.62 -6.98 7.17
CA VAL A 79 15.74 -6.38 5.84
C VAL A 79 17.22 -6.19 5.53
N THR A 80 17.65 -6.69 4.37
CA THR A 80 18.99 -6.46 3.85
C THR A 80 18.91 -5.62 2.59
N TYR A 81 19.67 -4.57 2.53
CA TYR A 81 19.76 -3.68 1.36
C TYR A 81 21.19 -3.18 1.18
N PRO A 82 21.60 -2.79 -0.04
CA PRO A 82 22.89 -2.18 -0.28
C PRO A 82 23.02 -0.85 0.48
N PHE A 83 24.09 -0.66 1.25
CA PHE A 83 24.28 0.57 2.03
C PHE A 83 24.16 1.83 1.18
N GLN A 84 24.72 1.83 -0.02
CA GLN A 84 24.65 2.95 -0.95
C GLN A 84 23.21 3.32 -1.37
N ALA A 85 22.28 2.36 -1.36
CA ALA A 85 20.89 2.65 -1.70
C ALA A 85 20.23 3.59 -0.67
N LEU A 86 20.64 3.55 0.59
CA LEU A 86 20.17 4.45 1.64
C LEU A 86 21.06 5.67 1.85
N HIS A 87 22.36 5.54 1.53
CA HIS A 87 23.38 6.56 1.80
C HIS A 87 23.32 7.78 0.84
N GLN A 88 22.13 8.26 0.56
CA GLN A 88 21.87 9.39 -0.33
C GLN A 88 20.89 10.38 0.31
N ASN A 89 21.02 10.61 1.61
CA ASN A 89 20.10 11.44 2.40
C ASN A 89 18.63 10.95 2.35
N LYS A 90 18.41 9.66 2.09
CA LYS A 90 17.08 9.07 2.10
C LYS A 90 16.63 8.82 3.54
N ASN A 91 15.32 8.93 3.77
CA ASN A 91 14.72 8.66 5.08
C ASN A 91 13.93 7.36 5.06
N LEU A 92 14.28 6.43 5.95
CA LEU A 92 13.49 5.21 6.19
C LEU A 92 12.63 5.42 7.45
N LEU A 93 11.32 5.44 7.27
CA LEU A 93 10.33 5.75 8.30
C LEU A 93 9.50 4.52 8.61
N GLY A 94 9.57 4.02 9.84
CA GLY A 94 8.63 3.03 10.36
C GLY A 94 7.31 3.70 10.76
N ILE A 95 6.19 3.22 10.25
CA ILE A 95 4.87 3.81 10.51
C ILE A 95 3.96 2.75 11.12
N ARG A 96 3.61 2.93 12.39
CA ARG A 96 2.63 2.08 13.07
C ARG A 96 1.28 2.78 13.12
N ALA A 97 0.23 2.11 12.62
CA ALA A 97 -1.14 2.63 12.60
C ALA A 97 -1.24 4.08 12.05
N GLY A 98 -0.47 4.36 10.98
CA GLY A 98 -0.45 5.68 10.35
C GLY A 98 0.23 6.78 11.16
N GLY A 99 0.82 6.48 12.34
CA GLY A 99 1.28 7.50 13.29
C GLY A 99 0.14 8.35 13.86
N GLY A 100 -1.10 7.86 13.75
CA GLY A 100 -2.32 8.61 13.94
C GLY A 100 -2.54 9.11 15.36
N LYS A 101 -3.14 10.29 15.44
CA LYS A 101 -3.64 10.91 16.68
C LYS A 101 -5.17 10.89 16.65
N PRO A 102 -5.84 9.87 17.20
CA PRO A 102 -7.27 9.64 17.00
C PRO A 102 -8.16 10.84 17.30
N ARG A 103 -7.82 11.65 18.30
CA ARG A 103 -8.61 12.84 18.70
C ARG A 103 -8.59 13.96 17.67
N SER A 104 -7.52 14.09 16.88
CA SER A 104 -7.40 15.08 15.81
C SER A 104 -7.72 14.49 14.45
N ASP A 105 -7.25 13.28 14.20
CA ASP A 105 -7.25 12.71 12.86
C ASP A 105 -8.64 12.16 12.48
N PHE A 106 -9.38 11.54 13.42
CA PHE A 106 -10.73 11.06 13.10
C PHE A 106 -11.70 12.18 12.74
N PRO A 107 -11.78 13.29 13.47
CA PRO A 107 -12.60 14.42 13.03
C PRO A 107 -12.17 14.98 11.68
N LEU A 108 -10.86 15.09 11.43
CA LEU A 108 -10.33 15.57 10.15
C LEU A 108 -10.73 14.63 8.99
N LEU A 109 -10.54 13.32 9.16
CA LEU A 109 -10.90 12.32 8.13
C LEU A 109 -12.41 12.31 7.88
N ALA A 110 -13.23 12.43 8.92
CA ALA A 110 -14.69 12.52 8.79
C ALA A 110 -15.10 13.80 8.02
N ASP A 111 -14.46 14.93 8.30
CA ASP A 111 -14.72 16.19 7.61
C ASP A 111 -14.33 16.11 6.12
N LEU A 112 -13.18 15.49 5.81
CA LEU A 112 -12.74 15.25 4.44
C LEU A 112 -13.69 14.31 3.68
N TYR A 113 -14.20 13.28 4.32
CA TYR A 113 -15.18 12.36 3.75
C TYR A 113 -16.50 13.08 3.48
N LEU A 114 -17.05 13.81 4.45
CA LEU A 114 -18.29 14.56 4.29
C LEU A 114 -18.22 15.65 3.21
N LYS A 115 -17.04 16.18 2.93
CA LYS A 115 -16.77 17.13 1.85
C LYS A 115 -16.53 16.46 0.50
N GLY A 116 -16.54 15.14 0.43
CA GLY A 116 -16.26 14.38 -0.80
C GLY A 116 -14.77 14.41 -1.23
N SER A 117 -13.87 14.89 -0.35
CA SER A 117 -12.43 14.92 -0.61
C SER A 117 -11.73 13.62 -0.25
N LEU A 118 -12.36 12.75 0.53
CA LEU A 118 -11.88 11.42 0.90
C LEU A 118 -12.90 10.38 0.47
N LYS A 119 -12.51 9.49 -0.41
CA LYS A 119 -13.32 8.36 -0.85
C LYS A 119 -13.18 7.21 0.14
N LEU A 120 -14.29 6.75 0.73
CA LEU A 120 -14.32 5.61 1.64
C LEU A 120 -15.31 4.54 1.17
N ASP A 121 -16.47 4.94 0.66
CA ASP A 121 -17.51 4.01 0.20
C ASP A 121 -17.02 3.16 -0.97
N GLU A 122 -16.23 3.74 -1.85
CA GLU A 122 -15.64 3.08 -3.02
C GLU A 122 -14.63 1.98 -2.65
N LEU A 123 -14.12 1.99 -1.41
CA LEU A 123 -13.25 0.92 -0.90
C LEU A 123 -14.03 -0.33 -0.50
N VAL A 124 -15.35 -0.21 -0.24
CA VAL A 124 -16.18 -1.35 0.13
C VAL A 124 -16.53 -2.13 -1.12
N SER A 125 -15.80 -3.22 -1.36
CA SER A 125 -16.00 -4.08 -2.53
C SER A 125 -17.19 -5.02 -2.36
N ASN A 126 -17.48 -5.42 -1.12
CA ASN A 126 -18.51 -6.40 -0.82
C ASN A 126 -19.06 -6.24 0.62
N THR A 127 -20.27 -6.75 0.85
CA THR A 127 -20.88 -6.87 2.18
C THR A 127 -21.33 -8.31 2.41
N ALA A 128 -21.21 -8.80 3.63
CA ALA A 128 -21.65 -10.15 4.00
C ALA A 128 -22.19 -10.18 5.44
N GLY A 129 -23.04 -11.15 5.77
CA GLY A 129 -23.38 -11.47 7.14
C GLY A 129 -22.21 -12.13 7.89
N LEU A 130 -22.38 -12.37 9.18
CA LEU A 130 -21.34 -13.06 9.99
C LEU A 130 -21.03 -14.47 9.52
N ASP A 131 -21.99 -15.16 8.92
CA ASP A 131 -21.84 -16.48 8.30
C ASP A 131 -20.92 -16.44 7.06
N GLY A 132 -20.79 -15.30 6.41
CA GLY A 132 -19.88 -15.06 5.28
C GLY A 132 -18.43 -14.77 5.66
N LEU A 133 -18.06 -14.78 6.95
CA LEU A 133 -16.71 -14.40 7.43
C LEU A 133 -15.59 -15.21 6.76
N GLN A 134 -15.75 -16.52 6.64
CA GLN A 134 -14.71 -17.36 6.01
C GLN A 134 -14.50 -16.98 4.53
N GLY A 135 -15.59 -16.78 3.79
CA GLY A 135 -15.52 -16.33 2.39
C GLY A 135 -14.84 -14.96 2.24
N ALA A 136 -15.10 -14.03 3.18
CA ALA A 136 -14.45 -12.73 3.20
C ALA A 136 -12.92 -12.85 3.42
N PHE A 137 -12.47 -13.74 4.29
CA PHE A 137 -11.04 -14.02 4.45
C PHE A 137 -10.40 -14.65 3.23
N ASP A 138 -11.10 -15.55 2.56
CA ASP A 138 -10.58 -16.22 1.36
C ASP A 138 -10.46 -15.21 0.19
N ALA A 139 -11.45 -14.32 0.04
CA ALA A 139 -11.41 -13.22 -0.93
C ALA A 139 -10.26 -12.23 -0.63
N LEU A 140 -10.04 -11.89 0.65
CA LEU A 140 -8.92 -11.05 1.06
C LEU A 140 -7.56 -11.69 0.72
N LYS A 141 -7.40 -12.99 1.01
CA LYS A 141 -6.15 -13.72 0.73
C LYS A 141 -5.86 -13.82 -0.77
N SER A 142 -6.89 -14.00 -1.59
CA SER A 142 -6.74 -14.05 -3.04
C SER A 142 -6.45 -12.67 -3.66
N GLY A 143 -6.66 -11.59 -2.89
CA GLY A 143 -6.54 -10.21 -3.38
C GLY A 143 -7.68 -9.79 -4.33
N ALA A 144 -8.73 -10.61 -4.45
CA ALA A 144 -9.85 -10.34 -5.37
C ALA A 144 -10.65 -9.09 -4.96
N GLU A 145 -10.72 -8.81 -3.68
CA GLU A 145 -11.49 -7.70 -3.11
C GLU A 145 -10.60 -6.75 -2.32
N ALA A 146 -10.94 -5.45 -2.33
CA ALA A 146 -10.23 -4.47 -1.52
C ALA A 146 -10.69 -4.53 -0.05
N ARG A 147 -12.01 -4.63 0.17
CA ARG A 147 -12.60 -4.68 1.51
C ARG A 147 -13.98 -5.31 1.50
N THR A 148 -14.19 -6.32 2.33
CA THR A 148 -15.53 -6.83 2.67
C THR A 148 -15.96 -6.27 4.04
N VAL A 149 -17.13 -5.68 4.11
CA VAL A 149 -17.75 -5.23 5.37
C VAL A 149 -18.74 -6.27 5.87
N LEU A 150 -18.59 -6.71 7.11
CA LEU A 150 -19.53 -7.65 7.74
C LEU A 150 -20.66 -6.87 8.41
N LEU A 151 -21.89 -7.24 8.09
CA LEU A 151 -23.13 -6.68 8.66
C LEU A 151 -23.71 -7.68 9.66
N PRO A 152 -23.55 -7.47 11.00
CA PRO A 152 -23.98 -8.45 11.99
C PRO A 152 -25.48 -8.67 12.08
N HIS A 153 -26.26 -7.71 11.55
CA HIS A 153 -27.72 -7.66 11.65
C HIS A 153 -28.39 -7.45 10.28
N GLY A 154 -27.69 -7.78 9.20
CA GLY A 154 -28.19 -7.68 7.82
C GLY A 154 -28.98 -8.89 7.38
#